data_478cfed65611eec7d8d4dfc290307e96
#
_entry.id   478cfed65611eec7d8d4dfc290307e96
#
_cell.length_a   1.000
_cell.length_b   1.000
_cell.length_c   1.000
_cell.angle_alpha   90.00
_cell.angle_beta   90.00
_cell.angle_gamma   90.00
#
_symmetry.space_group_name_H-M   'P 1'
#
loop_
_entity.id
_entity.type
_entity.pdbx_description
1 polymer ?
#
loop_
_entity_poly.entity_id
_entity_poly.type
_entity_poly.pdbx_seq_one_letter_code
_entity_poly.pdbx_strand_id
1 'polypeptide(L)'
;EKFNRKKFNEIVDKCEKGDMIVCSRLDRFCKSTKEGIRTADTLLNKGAKVHILNMGIIDNSESGKSIYKMLQAFDVFQHECKLDKMNMVRNPESIGRKKKYTKEQLDKAIKLLDEHSYFEVSEITGISTATILREKRLREEQEGKE
;
A
#
# COMPACT_ATOMS: atom_id res chain seq x y z
N GLU A 1 10.43 -9.38 -8.03
CA GLU A 1 9.84 -10.31 -9.01
C GLU A 1 8.33 -10.38 -8.77
N LYS A 2 7.53 -9.99 -9.78
CA LYS A 2 6.08 -10.25 -9.73
C LYS A 2 5.90 -11.77 -9.76
N PHE A 3 5.53 -12.35 -8.62
CA PHE A 3 5.22 -13.76 -8.48
C PHE A 3 4.12 -14.11 -9.49
N ASN A 4 4.51 -14.74 -10.59
CA ASN A 4 3.59 -15.13 -11.65
C ASN A 4 2.83 -16.38 -11.19
N ARG A 5 1.57 -16.22 -10.75
CA ARG A 5 0.71 -17.31 -10.28
C ARG A 5 -0.03 -18.02 -11.44
N LYS A 6 0.48 -17.90 -12.67
CA LYS A 6 -0.16 -18.54 -13.84
C LYS A 6 -0.49 -20.00 -13.58
N LYS A 7 0.49 -20.79 -13.12
CA LYS A 7 0.28 -22.21 -12.82
C LYS A 7 -0.79 -22.46 -11.74
N PHE A 8 -0.88 -21.62 -10.71
CA PHE A 8 -1.90 -21.76 -9.69
C PHE A 8 -3.29 -21.43 -10.26
N ASN A 9 -3.42 -20.37 -11.05
CA ASN A 9 -4.68 -20.01 -11.69
C ASN A 9 -5.12 -21.11 -12.68
N GLU A 10 -4.19 -21.67 -13.46
CA GLU A 10 -4.46 -22.81 -14.33
C GLU A 10 -5.00 -24.04 -13.55
N ILE A 11 -4.49 -24.31 -12.35
CA ILE A 11 -5.00 -25.36 -11.46
C ILE A 11 -6.41 -25.02 -11.00
N VAL A 12 -6.65 -23.79 -10.53
CA VAL A 12 -7.98 -23.32 -10.10
C VAL A 12 -8.98 -23.43 -11.27
N ASP A 13 -8.55 -23.07 -12.49
CA ASP A 13 -9.41 -23.12 -13.67
C ASP A 13 -9.77 -24.55 -14.08
N LYS A 14 -8.86 -25.50 -13.90
CA LYS A 14 -9.02 -26.92 -14.21
C LYS A 14 -9.79 -27.72 -13.14
N CYS A 15 -9.94 -27.15 -11.93
CA CYS A 15 -10.67 -27.82 -10.86
C CYS A 15 -12.13 -28.06 -11.24
N GLU A 16 -12.61 -29.27 -10.92
CA GLU A 16 -13.97 -29.75 -11.14
C GLU A 16 -14.66 -30.06 -9.81
N LYS A 17 -15.95 -30.41 -9.89
CA LYS A 17 -16.74 -30.80 -8.74
C LYS A 17 -16.16 -32.03 -8.04
N GLY A 18 -15.90 -31.91 -6.76
CA GLY A 18 -15.34 -32.97 -5.93
C GLY A 18 -13.82 -32.86 -5.74
N ASP A 19 -13.13 -32.04 -6.54
CA ASP A 19 -11.70 -31.83 -6.37
C ASP A 19 -11.37 -31.08 -5.09
N MET A 20 -10.13 -31.25 -4.61
CA MET A 20 -9.63 -30.56 -3.44
C MET A 20 -8.24 -29.96 -3.71
N ILE A 21 -8.12 -28.65 -3.51
CA ILE A 21 -6.82 -27.99 -3.50
C ILE A 21 -6.26 -28.02 -2.08
N VAL A 22 -5.08 -28.59 -1.89
CA VAL A 22 -4.40 -28.66 -0.59
C VAL A 22 -3.24 -27.69 -0.56
N CYS A 23 -3.21 -26.80 0.42
CA CYS A 23 -2.13 -25.85 0.65
C CYS A 23 -1.62 -25.97 2.09
N SER A 24 -0.29 -25.89 2.27
CA SER A 24 0.30 -25.99 3.59
C SER A 24 -0.08 -24.82 4.51
N ARG A 25 -0.20 -23.62 3.96
CA ARG A 25 -0.48 -22.38 4.71
C ARG A 25 -1.26 -21.40 3.84
N LEU A 26 -1.99 -20.49 4.49
CA LEU A 26 -2.79 -19.45 3.83
C LEU A 26 -1.96 -18.54 2.91
N ASP A 27 -0.73 -18.19 3.29
CA ASP A 27 0.17 -17.36 2.48
C ASP A 27 0.68 -18.06 1.20
N ARG A 28 0.52 -19.37 1.11
CA ARG A 28 0.74 -20.16 -0.12
C ARG A 28 -0.50 -20.20 -0.99
N PHE A 29 -1.67 -20.19 -0.38
CA PHE A 29 -2.95 -20.15 -1.08
C PHE A 29 -3.22 -18.78 -1.71
N CYS A 30 -2.98 -17.67 -0.99
CA CYS A 30 -3.25 -16.31 -1.47
C CYS A 30 -2.21 -15.29 -0.99
N LYS A 31 -2.07 -14.18 -1.73
CA LYS A 31 -1.20 -13.05 -1.36
C LYS A 31 -1.93 -12.02 -0.49
N SER A 32 -3.24 -12.00 -0.55
CA SER A 32 -4.11 -11.14 0.25
C SER A 32 -5.38 -11.91 0.60
N THR A 33 -6.01 -11.54 1.70
CA THR A 33 -7.29 -12.11 2.13
C THR A 33 -8.35 -11.96 1.05
N LYS A 34 -8.41 -10.80 0.40
CA LYS A 34 -9.33 -10.52 -0.71
C LYS A 34 -9.13 -11.47 -1.91
N GLU A 35 -7.88 -11.77 -2.27
CA GLU A 35 -7.57 -12.77 -3.31
C GLU A 35 -7.99 -14.17 -2.85
N GLY A 36 -7.72 -14.52 -1.58
CA GLY A 36 -8.09 -15.80 -0.99
C GLY A 36 -9.58 -16.05 -1.02
N ILE A 37 -10.38 -15.05 -0.64
CA ILE A 37 -11.84 -15.10 -0.68
C ILE A 37 -12.33 -15.35 -2.10
N ARG A 38 -11.87 -14.54 -3.08
CA ARG A 38 -12.27 -14.71 -4.49
C ARG A 38 -11.93 -16.08 -5.05
N THR A 39 -10.75 -16.59 -4.74
CA THR A 39 -10.32 -17.93 -5.21
C THR A 39 -11.13 -19.03 -4.54
N ALA A 40 -11.42 -18.90 -3.24
CA ALA A 40 -12.27 -19.83 -2.50
C ALA A 40 -13.70 -19.83 -3.09
N ASP A 41 -14.29 -18.65 -3.36
CA ASP A 41 -15.60 -18.54 -4.02
C ASP A 41 -15.62 -19.24 -5.36
N THR A 42 -14.62 -19.03 -6.19
CA THR A 42 -14.52 -19.67 -7.50
C THR A 42 -14.53 -21.20 -7.37
N LEU A 43 -13.75 -21.74 -6.41
CA LEU A 43 -13.67 -23.18 -6.17
C LEU A 43 -14.96 -23.76 -5.58
N LEU A 44 -15.54 -23.08 -4.58
CA LEU A 44 -16.82 -23.49 -3.97
C LEU A 44 -17.95 -23.50 -5.00
N ASN A 45 -18.02 -22.51 -5.88
CA ASN A 45 -19.01 -22.45 -6.95
C ASN A 45 -18.85 -23.59 -7.98
N LYS A 46 -17.63 -24.07 -8.19
CA LYS A 46 -17.34 -25.26 -9.00
C LYS A 46 -17.64 -26.58 -8.26
N GLY A 47 -17.96 -26.51 -6.94
CA GLY A 47 -18.14 -27.66 -6.08
C GLY A 47 -16.83 -28.34 -5.64
N ALA A 48 -15.71 -27.65 -5.82
CA ALA A 48 -14.41 -28.05 -5.31
C ALA A 48 -14.20 -27.57 -3.87
N LYS A 49 -13.19 -28.11 -3.18
CA LYS A 49 -12.86 -27.80 -1.79
C LYS A 49 -11.46 -27.20 -1.68
N VAL A 50 -11.22 -26.46 -0.62
CA VAL A 50 -9.88 -25.94 -0.28
C VAL A 50 -9.48 -26.42 1.10
N HIS A 51 -8.36 -27.14 1.19
CA HIS A 51 -7.79 -27.55 2.47
C HIS A 51 -6.50 -26.76 2.74
N ILE A 52 -6.56 -25.90 3.75
CA ILE A 52 -5.40 -25.16 4.25
C ILE A 52 -4.98 -25.82 5.54
N LEU A 53 -3.82 -26.50 5.54
CA LEU A 53 -3.44 -27.41 6.64
C LEU A 53 -3.42 -26.75 8.03
N ASN A 54 -3.09 -25.47 8.11
CA ASN A 54 -3.08 -24.72 9.37
C ASN A 54 -4.41 -24.03 9.73
N MET A 55 -5.46 -24.16 8.90
CA MET A 55 -6.77 -23.53 9.11
C MET A 55 -7.93 -24.52 9.09
N GLY A 56 -7.83 -25.54 8.23
CA GLY A 56 -8.88 -26.52 8.00
C GLY A 56 -9.42 -26.50 6.56
N ILE A 57 -10.58 -27.12 6.38
CA ILE A 57 -11.20 -27.32 5.06
C ILE A 57 -12.29 -26.26 4.87
N ILE A 58 -12.20 -25.52 3.77
CA ILE A 58 -13.23 -24.61 3.30
C ILE A 58 -14.07 -25.36 2.27
N ASP A 59 -15.31 -25.68 2.62
CA ASP A 59 -16.29 -26.36 1.77
C ASP A 59 -17.70 -25.92 2.16
N ASN A 60 -18.73 -26.58 1.61
CA ASN A 60 -20.13 -26.26 1.89
C ASN A 60 -20.66 -26.84 3.22
N SER A 61 -19.84 -27.53 4.01
CA SER A 61 -20.20 -27.98 5.36
C SER A 61 -20.35 -26.81 6.35
N GLU A 62 -21.00 -27.02 7.49
CA GLU A 62 -21.13 -25.97 8.52
C GLU A 62 -19.78 -25.51 9.07
N SER A 63 -18.84 -26.43 9.29
CA SER A 63 -17.48 -26.10 9.70
C SER A 63 -16.70 -25.37 8.61
N GLY A 64 -16.81 -25.79 7.35
CA GLY A 64 -16.17 -25.13 6.20
C GLY A 64 -16.68 -23.70 6.01
N LYS A 65 -18.00 -23.49 6.11
CA LYS A 65 -18.61 -22.16 6.07
C LYS A 65 -18.15 -21.27 7.23
N SER A 66 -17.94 -21.83 8.42
CA SER A 66 -17.43 -21.08 9.57
C SER A 66 -16.00 -20.58 9.35
N ILE A 67 -15.13 -21.44 8.80
CA ILE A 67 -13.76 -21.07 8.43
C ILE A 67 -13.77 -19.98 7.34
N TYR A 68 -14.65 -20.12 6.35
CA TYR A 68 -14.79 -19.11 5.28
C TYR A 68 -15.27 -17.76 5.81
N LYS A 69 -16.27 -17.73 6.70
CA LYS A 69 -16.73 -16.49 7.37
C LYS A 69 -15.64 -15.85 8.20
N MET A 70 -14.80 -16.66 8.89
CA MET A 70 -13.66 -16.12 9.63
C MET A 70 -12.64 -15.46 8.71
N LEU A 71 -12.38 -16.02 7.52
CA LEU A 71 -11.51 -15.41 6.53
C LEU A 71 -12.08 -14.06 6.02
N GLN A 72 -13.40 -13.99 5.80
CA GLN A 72 -14.07 -12.74 5.43
C GLN A 72 -13.98 -11.68 6.54
N ALA A 73 -14.22 -12.05 7.79
CA ALA A 73 -14.09 -11.14 8.94
C ALA A 73 -12.66 -10.61 9.07
N PHE A 74 -11.65 -11.44 8.80
CA PHE A 74 -10.25 -11.03 8.82
C PHE A 74 -9.90 -10.03 7.71
N ASP A 75 -10.51 -10.14 6.53
CA ASP A 75 -10.34 -9.14 5.46
C ASP A 75 -10.90 -7.77 5.87
N VAL A 76 -12.10 -7.75 6.45
CA VAL A 76 -12.72 -6.52 6.98
C VAL A 76 -11.82 -5.89 8.05
N PHE A 77 -11.39 -6.68 9.04
CA PHE A 77 -10.48 -6.21 10.09
C PHE A 77 -9.19 -5.61 9.55
N GLN A 78 -8.54 -6.28 8.59
CA GLN A 78 -7.34 -5.73 7.96
C GLN A 78 -7.60 -4.41 7.23
N HIS A 79 -8.76 -4.26 6.60
CA HIS A 79 -9.14 -3.04 5.91
C HIS A 79 -9.34 -1.89 6.91
N GLU A 80 -10.07 -2.13 8.01
CA GLU A 80 -10.29 -1.15 9.08
C GLU A 80 -8.96 -0.71 9.72
N CYS A 81 -8.08 -1.65 10.07
CA CYS A 81 -6.75 -1.34 10.59
C CYS A 81 -5.89 -0.49 9.63
N LYS A 82 -6.05 -0.67 8.32
CA LYS A 82 -5.36 0.18 7.33
C LYS A 82 -5.93 1.58 7.28
N LEU A 83 -7.25 1.71 7.35
CA LEU A 83 -7.93 3.02 7.39
C LEU A 83 -7.52 3.81 8.64
N ASP A 84 -7.49 3.16 9.81
CA ASP A 84 -7.08 3.79 11.05
C ASP A 84 -5.63 4.27 10.99
N LYS A 85 -4.72 3.45 10.47
CA LYS A 85 -3.33 3.86 10.24
C LYS A 85 -3.22 5.03 9.28
N MET A 86 -4.00 5.05 8.20
CA MET A 86 -4.03 6.18 7.25
C MET A 86 -4.59 7.45 7.90
N ASN A 87 -5.61 7.32 8.76
CA ASN A 87 -6.19 8.45 9.49
C ASN A 87 -5.24 9.00 10.55
N MET A 88 -4.49 8.15 11.26
CA MET A 88 -3.45 8.55 12.22
C MET A 88 -2.28 9.27 11.53
N VAL A 89 -1.95 8.90 10.28
CA VAL A 89 -0.87 9.52 9.49
C VAL A 89 -1.35 10.79 8.76
N ARG A 90 -2.55 11.28 9.04
CA ARG A 90 -3.14 12.46 8.40
C ARG A 90 -2.47 13.81 8.77
N ASN A 91 -1.20 13.80 9.19
CA ASN A 91 -0.34 14.96 9.14
C ASN A 91 0.19 15.09 7.69
N PRO A 92 -0.28 16.04 6.87
CA PRO A 92 0.16 16.19 5.48
C PRO A 92 1.68 16.34 5.35
N GLU A 93 2.34 16.78 6.40
CA GLU A 93 3.79 16.97 6.49
C GLU A 93 4.58 15.65 6.60
N SER A 94 3.92 14.53 6.97
CA SER A 94 4.57 13.22 7.13
C SER A 94 4.47 12.32 5.90
N ILE A 95 3.69 12.70 4.89
CA ILE A 95 3.47 11.92 3.67
C ILE A 95 4.49 12.35 2.62
N GLY A 96 5.43 11.48 2.30
CA GLY A 96 6.42 11.67 1.25
C GLY A 96 7.86 11.69 1.77
N ARG A 97 8.81 12.04 0.87
CA ARG A 97 10.22 12.20 1.24
C ARG A 97 10.37 13.39 2.17
N LYS A 98 10.99 13.18 3.35
CA LYS A 98 11.29 14.28 4.29
C LYS A 98 12.01 15.41 3.56
N LYS A 99 11.53 16.64 3.77
CA LYS A 99 12.19 17.84 3.22
C LYS A 99 13.60 17.90 3.78
N LYS A 100 14.59 18.12 2.91
CA LYS A 100 16.01 18.19 3.30
C LYS A 100 16.31 19.42 4.15
N TYR A 101 15.54 20.51 3.96
CA TYR A 101 15.70 21.80 4.63
C TYR A 101 14.41 22.21 5.31
N THR A 102 14.54 22.88 6.46
CA THR A 102 13.40 23.44 7.20
C THR A 102 12.89 24.73 6.54
N LYS A 103 11.65 25.14 6.87
CA LYS A 103 11.11 26.43 6.37
C LYS A 103 12.01 27.61 6.76
N GLU A 104 12.50 27.63 8.00
CA GLU A 104 13.39 28.68 8.50
C GLU A 104 14.71 28.78 7.73
N GLN A 105 15.27 27.65 7.32
CA GLN A 105 16.49 27.62 6.49
C GLN A 105 16.22 28.18 5.09
N LEU A 106 15.06 27.86 4.52
CA LEU A 106 14.66 28.38 3.21
C LEU A 106 14.33 29.87 3.28
N ASP A 107 13.67 30.33 4.37
CA ASP A 107 13.39 31.75 4.60
C ASP A 107 14.66 32.59 4.72
N LYS A 108 15.66 32.08 5.43
CA LYS A 108 16.98 32.73 5.51
C LYS A 108 17.65 32.82 4.16
N ALA A 109 17.60 31.72 3.37
CA ALA A 109 18.19 31.70 2.05
C ALA A 109 17.51 32.70 1.08
N ILE A 110 16.18 32.82 1.13
CA ILE A 110 15.46 33.79 0.28
C ILE A 110 15.79 35.24 0.67
N LYS A 111 15.87 35.56 1.98
CA LYS A 111 16.26 36.90 2.45
C LYS A 111 17.66 37.31 2.02
N LEU A 112 18.60 36.36 1.97
CA LEU A 112 19.98 36.64 1.53
C LEU A 112 20.06 36.94 0.03
N LEU A 113 19.04 36.58 -0.77
CA LEU A 113 18.99 36.93 -2.20
C LEU A 113 18.79 38.42 -2.46
N ASP A 114 18.42 39.22 -1.48
CA ASP A 114 18.29 40.67 -1.58
C ASP A 114 19.68 41.36 -1.73
N GLU A 115 20.73 40.73 -1.15
CA GLU A 115 22.07 41.26 -1.08
C GLU A 115 23.14 40.41 -1.81
N HIS A 116 22.80 39.11 -2.06
CA HIS A 116 23.73 38.13 -2.60
C HIS A 116 23.20 37.40 -3.84
N SER A 117 24.11 36.92 -4.68
CA SER A 117 23.74 36.06 -5.81
C SER A 117 23.31 34.67 -5.38
N TYR A 118 22.58 33.95 -6.24
CA TYR A 118 22.19 32.55 -5.98
C TYR A 118 23.37 31.63 -5.65
N PHE A 119 24.51 31.87 -6.24
CA PHE A 119 25.72 31.08 -6.02
C PHE A 119 26.27 31.32 -4.60
N GLU A 120 26.44 32.60 -4.22
CA GLU A 120 26.91 32.99 -2.88
C GLU A 120 25.94 32.49 -1.77
N VAL A 121 24.63 32.65 -1.94
CA VAL A 121 23.65 32.13 -1.02
C VAL A 121 23.74 30.60 -0.89
N SER A 122 24.02 29.89 -2.00
CA SER A 122 24.24 28.45 -1.98
C SER A 122 25.50 28.07 -1.17
N GLU A 123 26.57 28.82 -1.28
CA GLU A 123 27.80 28.60 -0.49
C GLU A 123 27.58 28.90 1.00
N ILE A 124 26.91 29.99 1.32
CA ILE A 124 26.64 30.42 2.71
C ILE A 124 25.69 29.47 3.43
N THR A 125 24.61 29.01 2.73
CA THR A 125 23.54 28.22 3.37
C THR A 125 23.68 26.72 3.19
N GLY A 126 24.54 26.26 2.28
CA GLY A 126 24.64 24.86 1.88
C GLY A 126 23.41 24.31 1.11
N ILE A 127 22.52 25.20 0.68
CA ILE A 127 21.30 24.86 -0.07
C ILE A 127 21.62 25.04 -1.56
N SER A 128 21.34 24.01 -2.37
CA SER A 128 21.63 24.09 -3.81
C SER A 128 20.86 25.24 -4.48
N THR A 129 21.49 25.91 -5.46
CA THR A 129 20.88 27.01 -6.24
C THR A 129 19.54 26.61 -6.85
N ALA A 130 19.41 25.35 -7.34
CA ALA A 130 18.15 24.83 -7.88
C ALA A 130 17.02 24.77 -6.83
N THR A 131 17.34 24.45 -5.57
CA THR A 131 16.36 24.43 -4.47
C THR A 131 15.90 25.84 -4.11
N ILE A 132 16.84 26.79 -4.04
CA ILE A 132 16.58 28.20 -3.76
C ILE A 132 15.68 28.81 -4.83
N LEU A 133 16.02 28.58 -6.10
CA LEU A 133 15.24 29.05 -7.26
C LEU A 133 13.81 28.49 -7.26
N ARG A 134 13.66 27.21 -6.98
CA ARG A 134 12.35 26.56 -6.90
C ARG A 134 11.49 27.15 -5.76
N GLU A 135 12.09 27.37 -4.60
CA GLU A 135 11.39 27.95 -3.46
C GLU A 135 10.94 29.39 -3.76
N LYS A 136 11.77 30.20 -4.39
CA LYS A 136 11.43 31.56 -4.80
C LYS A 136 10.22 31.58 -5.74
N ARG A 137 10.24 30.74 -6.78
CA ARG A 137 9.10 30.63 -7.71
C ARG A 137 7.80 30.22 -7.03
N LEU A 138 7.87 29.27 -6.10
CA LEU A 138 6.67 28.83 -5.36
C LEU A 138 6.06 29.97 -4.54
N ARG A 139 6.85 30.88 -3.98
CA ARG A 139 6.36 32.05 -3.24
C ARG A 139 5.76 33.10 -4.16
N GLU A 140 6.43 33.39 -5.27
CA GLU A 140 5.92 34.31 -6.30
C GLU A 140 4.55 33.82 -6.85
N GLU A 141 4.39 32.51 -7.07
CA GLU A 141 3.11 31.92 -7.49
C GLU A 141 2.01 32.00 -6.42
N GLN A 142 2.36 32.03 -5.13
CA GLN A 142 1.41 32.17 -4.02
C GLN A 142 1.01 33.62 -3.82
N GLU A 143 1.92 34.56 -3.93
CA GLU A 143 1.65 36.02 -3.84
C GLU A 143 0.85 36.54 -5.04
N GLY A 144 1.00 35.94 -6.22
CA GLY A 144 0.24 36.32 -7.43
C GLY A 144 -1.20 35.74 -7.49
N LYS A 145 -1.65 35.02 -6.45
CA LYS A 145 -3.00 34.45 -6.34
C LYS A 145 -3.88 35.15 -5.29
N GLU A 146 -3.35 36.14 -4.58
CA GLU A 146 -4.09 37.06 -3.73
C GLU A 146 -4.42 38.36 -4.51
#